data_d64c525f6ed1c0dbd77523d5a4f14db7
#
_entry.id   d64c525f6ed1c0dbd77523d5a4f14db7
#
_cell.length_a   1.000
_cell.length_b   1.000
_cell.length_c   1.000
_cell.angle_alpha   90.00
_cell.angle_beta   90.00
_cell.angle_gamma   90.00
#
_symmetry.space_group_name_H-M   'P 1'
#
loop_
_entity.id
_entity.type
_entity.pdbx_description
1 polymer ?
#
loop_
_entity_poly.entity_id
_entity_poly.type
_entity_poly.pdbx_seq_one_letter_code
_entity_poly.pdbx_strand_id
1 'polypeptide(L)'
;MYTPESIELLRAHGIDFQRHEDMGIDPDYFAELMITSGLVLTDETKWISFHRCEAYYPLHSDSKRTRADGPLLISGYDFGYFIKLLTAVSLPTNEDAFFDILRIWFPTVYDVKFMMRACKQLKGGLQDVADDLGVSSRRPTI
;
A
#
# COMPACT_ATOMS: atom_id res chain seq x y z
N MET A 1 -8.25 16.41 4.26
CA MET A 1 -8.83 17.46 3.39
C MET A 1 -8.42 17.16 1.98
N TYR A 2 -9.35 16.91 1.07
CA TYR A 2 -9.08 16.63 -0.35
C TYR A 2 -9.22 17.93 -1.16
N THR A 3 -8.50 18.02 -2.27
CA THR A 3 -8.59 19.18 -3.16
C THR A 3 -9.66 18.95 -4.24
N PRO A 4 -10.35 19.99 -4.71
CA PRO A 4 -11.32 19.85 -5.81
C PRO A 4 -10.72 19.20 -7.06
N GLU A 5 -9.47 19.52 -7.38
CA GLU A 5 -8.75 18.99 -8.54
C GLU A 5 -8.55 17.48 -8.44
N SER A 6 -8.26 16.96 -7.22
CA SER A 6 -8.12 15.52 -7.00
C SER A 6 -9.45 14.78 -7.20
N ILE A 7 -10.56 15.36 -6.76
CA ILE A 7 -11.89 14.79 -6.96
C ILE A 7 -12.26 14.77 -8.44
N GLU A 8 -11.98 15.84 -9.16
CA GLU A 8 -12.26 15.93 -10.60
C GLU A 8 -11.42 14.92 -11.38
N LEU A 9 -10.15 14.77 -11.03
CA LEU A 9 -9.28 13.75 -11.61
C LEU A 9 -9.85 12.34 -11.42
N LEU A 10 -10.30 12.00 -10.22
CA LEU A 10 -10.89 10.69 -9.93
C LEU A 10 -12.19 10.46 -10.72
N ARG A 11 -13.05 11.47 -10.84
CA ARG A 11 -14.26 11.41 -11.67
C ARG A 11 -13.92 11.18 -13.15
N ALA A 12 -12.94 11.90 -13.67
CA ALA A 12 -12.48 11.74 -15.06
C ALA A 12 -11.93 10.33 -15.34
N HIS A 13 -11.43 9.63 -14.29
CA HIS A 13 -10.99 8.23 -14.36
C HIS A 13 -12.09 7.21 -14.04
N GLY A 14 -13.35 7.64 -13.97
CA GLY A 14 -14.49 6.75 -13.83
C GLY A 14 -14.93 6.43 -12.40
N ILE A 15 -14.41 7.15 -11.39
CA ILE A 15 -14.92 7.03 -10.03
C ILE A 15 -16.26 7.76 -9.91
N ASP A 16 -17.32 6.99 -9.63
CA ASP A 16 -18.65 7.49 -9.34
C ASP A 16 -18.86 7.54 -7.83
N PHE A 17 -18.63 8.72 -7.24
CA PHE A 17 -18.74 8.92 -5.79
C PHE A 17 -20.16 8.70 -5.28
N GLN A 18 -21.20 9.08 -6.06
CA GLN A 18 -22.59 8.89 -5.65
C GLN A 18 -22.92 7.41 -5.57
N ARG A 19 -22.52 6.65 -6.59
CA ARG A 19 -22.69 5.20 -6.59
C ARG A 19 -21.94 4.52 -5.44
N HIS A 20 -20.74 5.01 -5.10
CA HIS A 20 -19.99 4.48 -3.95
C HIS A 20 -20.69 4.78 -2.62
N GLU A 21 -21.34 5.95 -2.49
CA GLU A 21 -22.12 6.31 -1.31
C GLU A 21 -23.39 5.44 -1.19
N ASP A 22 -24.10 5.22 -2.30
CA ASP A 22 -25.39 4.52 -2.31
C ASP A 22 -25.23 2.99 -2.26
N MET A 23 -24.19 2.45 -2.88
CA MET A 23 -24.01 1.01 -3.12
C MET A 23 -22.63 0.48 -2.68
N GLY A 24 -21.80 1.32 -2.06
CA GLY A 24 -20.50 0.91 -1.53
C GLY A 24 -20.66 -0.07 -0.37
N ILE A 25 -19.60 -0.83 -0.11
CA ILE A 25 -19.56 -1.70 1.05
C ILE A 25 -19.31 -0.85 2.32
N ASP A 26 -20.03 -1.17 3.39
CA ASP A 26 -19.79 -0.56 4.69
C ASP A 26 -18.36 -0.87 5.18
N PRO A 27 -17.62 0.12 5.70
CA PRO A 27 -16.23 -0.07 6.12
C PRO A 27 -16.04 -1.14 7.20
N ASP A 28 -16.93 -1.21 8.18
CA ASP A 28 -16.83 -2.18 9.28
C ASP A 28 -17.11 -3.59 8.75
N TYR A 29 -18.11 -3.74 7.89
CA TYR A 29 -18.39 -5.00 7.22
C TYR A 29 -17.24 -5.44 6.30
N PHE A 30 -16.62 -4.50 5.56
CA PHE A 30 -15.44 -4.79 4.77
C PHE A 30 -14.28 -5.28 5.63
N ALA A 31 -14.03 -4.63 6.79
CA ALA A 31 -12.99 -5.04 7.73
C ALA A 31 -13.24 -6.47 8.26
N GLU A 32 -14.47 -6.78 8.63
CA GLU A 32 -14.87 -8.13 9.06
C GLU A 32 -14.59 -9.17 7.96
N LEU A 33 -14.98 -8.89 6.72
CA LEU A 33 -14.69 -9.77 5.58
C LEU A 33 -13.19 -9.97 5.37
N MET A 34 -12.38 -8.92 5.46
CA MET A 34 -10.92 -9.03 5.30
C MET A 34 -10.30 -9.93 6.38
N ILE A 35 -10.74 -9.79 7.62
CA ILE A 35 -10.24 -10.59 8.74
C ILE A 35 -10.70 -12.06 8.60
N THR A 36 -11.97 -12.27 8.34
CA THR A 36 -12.55 -13.62 8.28
C THR A 36 -12.16 -14.41 7.05
N SER A 37 -11.80 -13.72 5.95
CA SER A 37 -11.32 -14.37 4.72
C SER A 37 -9.90 -14.92 4.82
N GLY A 38 -9.13 -14.57 5.87
CA GLY A 38 -7.74 -14.98 6.01
C GLY A 38 -6.78 -14.26 5.04
N LEU A 39 -7.18 -13.12 4.50
CA LEU A 39 -6.31 -12.31 3.65
C LEU A 39 -5.31 -11.46 4.45
N VAL A 40 -5.64 -11.13 5.68
CA VAL A 40 -4.80 -10.40 6.64
C VAL A 40 -4.51 -11.26 7.87
N LEU A 41 -3.56 -10.86 8.69
CA LEU A 41 -3.18 -11.56 9.93
C LEU A 41 -2.68 -13.01 9.71
N THR A 42 -2.15 -13.32 8.54
CA THR A 42 -1.66 -14.65 8.18
C THR A 42 -0.36 -14.57 7.37
N ASP A 43 0.53 -15.53 7.57
CA ASP A 43 1.77 -15.69 6.80
C ASP A 43 1.54 -16.34 5.41
N GLU A 44 0.39 -16.95 5.21
CA GLU A 44 0.06 -17.65 3.97
C GLU A 44 -0.21 -16.69 2.82
N THR A 45 -0.77 -15.52 3.13
CA THR A 45 -1.06 -14.47 2.14
C THR A 45 0.16 -13.58 1.91
N LYS A 46 0.52 -13.43 0.64
CA LYS A 46 1.63 -12.56 0.22
C LYS A 46 1.08 -11.31 -0.43
N TRP A 47 1.35 -10.18 0.18
CA TRP A 47 0.96 -8.88 -0.36
C TRP A 47 2.04 -8.33 -1.27
N ILE A 48 1.64 -7.77 -2.39
CA ILE A 48 2.55 -7.10 -3.33
C ILE A 48 2.17 -5.63 -3.39
N SER A 49 3.15 -4.76 -3.17
CA SER A 49 2.97 -3.31 -3.22
C SER A 49 3.96 -2.66 -4.19
N PHE A 50 3.71 -1.40 -4.53
CA PHE A 50 4.58 -0.59 -5.38
C PHE A 50 4.78 0.80 -4.77
N HIS A 51 5.24 0.85 -3.50
CA HIS A 51 5.26 2.10 -2.72
C HIS A 51 6.62 2.55 -2.21
N ARG A 52 7.66 1.73 -2.31
CA ARG A 52 8.99 2.03 -1.74
C ARG A 52 8.99 2.03 -0.21
N CYS A 53 8.37 1.03 0.42
CA CYS A 53 8.35 0.88 1.87
C CYS A 53 9.67 0.34 2.42
N GLU A 54 10.62 1.22 2.70
CA GLU A 54 11.97 0.85 3.14
C GLU A 54 12.01 0.28 4.59
N ALA A 55 11.08 0.70 5.42
CA ALA A 55 11.07 0.33 6.83
C ALA A 55 10.49 -1.07 7.10
N TYR A 56 9.83 -1.68 6.12
CA TYR A 56 9.26 -3.02 6.29
C TYR A 56 10.33 -4.12 6.28
N TYR A 57 11.43 -3.92 5.56
CA TYR A 57 12.47 -4.93 5.48
C TYR A 57 13.39 -4.86 6.71
N PRO A 58 13.45 -5.91 7.56
CA PRO A 58 14.42 -5.97 8.63
C PRO A 58 15.81 -5.90 8.01
N LEU A 59 16.54 -4.86 8.35
CA LEU A 59 17.95 -4.74 8.02
C LEU A 59 18.67 -5.95 8.62
N HIS A 60 19.15 -6.86 7.78
CA HIS A 60 20.17 -7.78 8.19
C HIS A 60 21.30 -6.98 8.86
N SER A 61 21.73 -7.44 10.00
CA SER A 61 22.46 -6.82 11.10
C SER A 61 23.81 -6.16 10.80
N ASP A 62 24.14 -5.75 9.58
CA ASP A 62 25.50 -5.34 9.23
C ASP A 62 25.64 -4.02 8.48
N SER A 63 24.72 -3.11 8.56
CA SER A 63 25.01 -1.76 8.11
C SER A 63 24.49 -0.70 9.07
N LYS A 64 25.44 0.03 9.66
CA LYS A 64 25.26 1.31 10.34
C LYS A 64 24.65 2.34 9.38
N ARG A 65 23.37 2.17 8.99
CA ARG A 65 22.61 3.23 8.36
C ARG A 65 21.97 4.05 9.47
N THR A 66 22.61 5.16 9.75
CA THR A 66 22.08 6.23 10.57
C THR A 66 20.73 6.70 10.00
N ARG A 67 19.77 6.90 10.89
CA ARG A 67 18.43 7.48 10.70
C ARG A 67 18.39 8.88 10.03
N ALA A 68 19.46 9.30 9.35
CA ALA A 68 19.69 10.71 9.03
C ALA A 68 19.27 11.19 7.66
N ASP A 69 18.84 10.32 6.74
CA ASP A 69 18.65 10.74 5.35
C ASP A 69 17.20 10.68 4.88
N GLY A 70 16.39 11.60 5.38
CA GLY A 70 15.17 12.04 4.73
C GLY A 70 13.86 11.42 5.24
N PRO A 71 12.73 12.10 5.02
CA PRO A 71 11.45 11.73 5.59
C PRO A 71 10.95 10.40 5.02
N LEU A 72 10.88 9.42 5.88
CA LEU A 72 10.32 8.09 5.67
C LEU A 72 8.80 8.11 5.38
N LEU A 73 8.25 9.29 5.16
CA LEU A 73 6.83 9.59 5.21
C LEU A 73 6.01 9.21 3.97
N ILE A 74 6.62 8.74 2.88
CA ILE A 74 5.89 8.72 1.60
C ILE A 74 5.33 7.33 1.25
N SER A 75 5.75 6.28 1.92
CA SER A 75 5.49 4.92 1.47
C SER A 75 4.43 4.15 2.28
N GLY A 76 4.04 4.65 3.42
CA GLY A 76 3.08 4.00 4.31
C GLY A 76 1.63 4.47 4.18
N TYR A 77 1.33 5.45 3.33
CA TYR A 77 -0.01 6.05 3.29
C TYR A 77 -1.11 5.04 2.98
N ASP A 78 -0.94 4.21 1.95
CA ASP A 78 -1.98 3.26 1.55
C ASP A 78 -2.18 2.19 2.61
N PHE A 79 -1.10 1.65 3.16
CA PHE A 79 -1.18 0.72 4.29
C PHE A 79 -1.71 1.40 5.56
N GLY A 80 -1.37 2.67 5.79
CA GLY A 80 -1.91 3.46 6.88
C GLY A 80 -3.42 3.62 6.78
N TYR A 81 -3.92 4.04 5.62
CA TYR A 81 -5.35 4.11 5.38
C TYR A 81 -6.01 2.75 5.49
N PHE A 82 -5.36 1.70 4.99
CA PHE A 82 -5.89 0.35 5.04
C PHE A 82 -5.97 -0.17 6.49
N ILE A 83 -4.92 -0.03 7.29
CA ILE A 83 -4.95 -0.37 8.72
C ILE A 83 -6.03 0.42 9.46
N LYS A 84 -6.14 1.73 9.20
CA LYS A 84 -7.19 2.55 9.80
C LYS A 84 -8.58 2.07 9.42
N LEU A 85 -8.79 1.64 8.18
CA LEU A 85 -10.04 1.06 7.70
C LEU A 85 -10.34 -0.27 8.43
N LEU A 86 -9.34 -1.15 8.52
CA LEU A 86 -9.49 -2.48 9.13
C LEU A 86 -9.69 -2.44 10.65
N THR A 87 -9.16 -1.43 11.31
CA THR A 87 -9.19 -1.33 12.79
C THR A 87 -10.20 -0.33 13.33
N ALA A 88 -10.67 0.59 12.49
CA ALA A 88 -11.47 1.76 12.88
C ALA A 88 -10.80 2.63 13.96
N VAL A 89 -9.49 2.48 14.20
CA VAL A 89 -8.73 3.18 15.23
C VAL A 89 -7.76 4.17 14.59
N SER A 90 -7.45 5.27 15.29
CA SER A 90 -6.42 6.21 14.88
C SER A 90 -5.06 5.54 14.84
N LEU A 91 -4.28 5.84 13.80
CA LEU A 91 -2.92 5.32 13.67
C LEU A 91 -2.02 5.85 14.81
N PRO A 92 -1.02 5.06 15.23
CA PRO A 92 -0.02 5.53 16.19
C PRO A 92 0.72 6.75 15.65
N THR A 93 1.08 7.67 16.55
CA THR A 93 1.94 8.81 16.23
C THR A 93 3.42 8.42 16.14
N ASN A 94 3.77 7.27 16.71
CA ASN A 94 5.12 6.71 16.68
C ASN A 94 5.25 5.76 15.49
N GLU A 95 6.29 5.97 14.70
CA GLU A 95 6.57 5.20 13.49
C GLU A 95 6.86 3.73 13.77
N ASP A 96 7.67 3.43 14.80
CA ASP A 96 8.01 2.03 15.16
C ASP A 96 6.73 1.26 15.52
N ALA A 97 5.84 1.87 16.31
CA ALA A 97 4.54 1.29 16.65
C ALA A 97 3.64 1.06 15.43
N PHE A 98 3.68 1.96 14.45
CA PHE A 98 2.96 1.77 13.19
C PHE A 98 3.48 0.55 12.41
N PHE A 99 4.81 0.40 12.30
CA PHE A 99 5.40 -0.74 11.62
C PHE A 99 5.19 -2.06 12.35
N ASP A 100 5.11 -2.04 13.67
CA ASP A 100 4.75 -3.24 14.44
C ASP A 100 3.32 -3.69 14.14
N ILE A 101 2.38 -2.75 14.07
CA ILE A 101 1.00 -3.04 13.62
C ILE A 101 0.99 -3.55 12.19
N LEU A 102 1.71 -2.90 11.29
CA LEU A 102 1.79 -3.30 9.89
C LEU A 102 2.27 -4.76 9.74
N ARG A 103 3.30 -5.16 10.49
CA ARG A 103 3.82 -6.54 10.47
C ARG A 103 2.82 -7.56 11.00
N ILE A 104 1.98 -7.18 11.95
CA ILE A 104 0.92 -8.05 12.46
C ILE A 104 -0.17 -8.26 11.40
N TRP A 105 -0.62 -7.17 10.77
CA TRP A 105 -1.72 -7.23 9.80
C TRP A 105 -1.29 -7.81 8.45
N PHE A 106 -0.06 -7.53 8.04
CA PHE A 106 0.51 -7.93 6.75
C PHE A 106 1.90 -8.57 6.97
N PRO A 107 1.98 -9.79 7.49
CA PRO A 107 3.26 -10.42 7.86
C PRO A 107 4.23 -10.56 6.68
N THR A 108 3.69 -10.79 5.48
CA THR A 108 4.49 -10.96 4.27
C THR A 108 4.10 -9.92 3.21
N VAL A 109 4.95 -8.91 3.04
CA VAL A 109 4.80 -7.88 1.99
C VAL A 109 6.02 -7.85 1.09
N TYR A 110 5.82 -7.85 -0.22
CA TYR A 110 6.86 -7.61 -1.22
C TYR A 110 6.63 -6.24 -1.87
N ASP A 111 7.57 -5.33 -1.69
CA ASP A 111 7.51 -4.02 -2.33
C ASP A 111 8.37 -4.02 -3.60
N VAL A 112 7.71 -4.00 -4.75
CA VAL A 112 8.37 -4.02 -6.06
C VAL A 112 9.28 -2.82 -6.24
N LYS A 113 8.85 -1.63 -5.78
CA LYS A 113 9.66 -0.41 -5.86
C LYS A 113 10.95 -0.50 -5.04
N PHE A 114 10.93 -1.20 -3.91
CA PHE A 114 12.12 -1.51 -3.13
C PHE A 114 13.02 -2.52 -3.87
N MET A 115 12.43 -3.59 -4.41
CA MET A 115 13.16 -4.64 -5.14
C MET A 115 13.86 -4.10 -6.40
N MET A 116 13.26 -3.13 -7.08
CA MET A 116 13.86 -2.45 -8.25
C MET A 116 15.23 -1.82 -7.96
N ARG A 117 15.56 -1.54 -6.70
CA ARG A 117 16.89 -1.01 -6.33
C ARG A 117 18.03 -1.94 -6.71
N ALA A 118 17.76 -3.25 -6.72
CA ALA A 118 18.73 -4.25 -7.16
C ALA A 118 18.84 -4.35 -8.70
N CYS A 119 17.87 -3.78 -9.43
CA CYS A 119 17.78 -3.84 -10.88
C CYS A 119 18.06 -2.47 -11.49
N LYS A 120 19.29 -2.25 -11.97
CA LYS A 120 19.70 -0.93 -12.49
C LYS A 120 18.89 -0.43 -13.71
N GLN A 121 18.33 -1.34 -14.48
CA GLN A 121 17.54 -1.06 -15.67
C GLN A 121 16.08 -0.69 -15.37
N LEU A 122 15.53 -1.16 -14.25
CA LEU A 122 14.13 -0.89 -13.91
C LEU A 122 14.01 0.47 -13.21
N LYS A 123 13.28 1.38 -13.83
CA LYS A 123 13.09 2.76 -13.33
C LYS A 123 11.67 3.24 -13.65
N GLY A 124 11.26 4.34 -13.01
CA GLY A 124 9.96 4.95 -13.31
C GLY A 124 8.81 4.47 -12.43
N GLY A 125 7.60 4.61 -12.95
CA GLY A 125 6.34 4.22 -12.31
C GLY A 125 5.97 2.76 -12.55
N LEU A 126 4.80 2.36 -12.05
CA LEU A 126 4.31 0.98 -12.22
C LEU A 126 4.15 0.61 -13.71
N GLN A 127 3.62 1.54 -14.51
CA GLN A 127 3.42 1.31 -15.93
C GLN A 127 4.76 1.15 -16.67
N ASP A 128 5.75 2.02 -16.39
CA ASP A 128 7.07 1.93 -17.02
C ASP A 128 7.72 0.58 -16.75
N VAL A 129 7.62 0.10 -15.51
CA VAL A 129 8.18 -1.20 -15.12
C VAL A 129 7.40 -2.36 -15.76
N ALA A 130 6.08 -2.27 -15.87
CA ALA A 130 5.27 -3.27 -16.53
C ALA A 130 5.65 -3.38 -18.01
N ASP A 131 5.87 -2.25 -18.68
CA ASP A 131 6.28 -2.19 -20.09
C ASP A 131 7.70 -2.76 -20.28
N ASP A 132 8.64 -2.41 -19.41
CA ASP A 132 10.00 -2.93 -19.42
C ASP A 132 10.06 -4.46 -19.21
N LEU A 133 9.15 -5.00 -18.41
CA LEU A 133 9.04 -6.43 -18.14
C LEU A 133 8.16 -7.17 -19.16
N GLY A 134 7.57 -6.47 -20.12
CA GLY A 134 6.67 -7.07 -21.10
C GLY A 134 5.34 -7.56 -20.52
N VAL A 135 4.96 -7.03 -19.35
CA VAL A 135 3.68 -7.34 -18.69
C VAL A 135 2.61 -6.47 -19.31
N SER A 136 1.88 -7.01 -20.28
CA SER A 136 0.76 -6.26 -20.88
C SER A 136 -0.37 -6.12 -19.85
N SER A 137 -0.73 -4.89 -19.55
CA SER A 137 -1.97 -4.58 -18.82
C SER A 137 -3.15 -5.02 -19.70
N ARG A 138 -3.71 -6.19 -19.42
CA ARG A 138 -5.03 -6.54 -19.96
C ARG A 138 -6.03 -5.62 -19.26
N ARG A 139 -6.44 -4.56 -19.91
CA ARG A 139 -7.63 -3.84 -19.46
C ARG A 139 -8.79 -4.84 -19.52
N PRO A 140 -9.50 -5.09 -18.43
CA PRO A 140 -10.75 -5.83 -18.54
C PRO A 140 -11.66 -5.02 -19.46
N THR A 141 -12.06 -5.62 -20.55
CA THR A 141 -13.17 -5.09 -21.38
C THR A 141 -14.41 -5.26 -20.52
N ILE A 142 -14.91 -4.15 -19.98
CA ILE A 142 -16.24 -4.08 -19.35
C ILE A 142 -17.27 -3.96 -20.44
#